data_d2041e64ad08514160295cc57d1e5f3d
#
_entry.id   d2041e64ad08514160295cc57d1e5f3d
#
_cell.length_a   1.000
_cell.length_b   1.000
_cell.length_c   1.000
_cell.angle_alpha   90.00
_cell.angle_beta   90.00
_cell.angle_gamma   90.00
#
_symmetry.space_group_name_H-M   'P 1'
#
loop_
_entity.id
_entity.type
_entity.pdbx_description
1 polymer ?
#
loop_
_entity_poly.entity_id
_entity_poly.type
_entity_poly.pdbx_seq_one_letter_code
_entity_poly.pdbx_strand_id
1 'polypeptide(L)'
;MSFIELKNVCKKYAGAEKNSVTDFNLSIEEGEFIAFVGPSGCGKSTTLRMIAGFEEITGGDFYIDGKRMNNILPRDRGISMVFQNYALYPHMTVEKNISYGLKNMKVPADEIKKKVDWAIDILGLSEYRYRKPKNLSGGQRQRVALGRAIVKDQKLFLMDEPLSNLDAKLRVSMRSEISKLHCQLGSTTIYVTHDQVEAMTMADRIVIMKDGVIQQVGKPMELYERPSNKFVAGFIGSPQMNFYDVKVQGDTITFSDGSNMKLPDSVLSKLAGRQGELILGIRGEDIRLDPQNLDLYKNNKMFATVDSVEVMGNENNLYFNFGGTASVARVSKYEISKPGDIIDFAFVPSRMHFFDTQTEESLF
;
A
#
# COMPACT_ATOMS: atom_id res chain seq x y z
N MET A 1 24.02 -3.56 -7.34
CA MET A 1 23.45 -4.81 -7.88
C MET A 1 22.26 -5.15 -7.02
N SER A 2 21.12 -5.45 -7.62
CA SER A 2 19.91 -5.79 -6.87
C SER A 2 20.14 -7.04 -6.03
N PHE A 3 19.68 -7.02 -4.78
CA PHE A 3 19.77 -8.14 -3.85
C PHE A 3 18.74 -9.22 -4.20
N ILE A 4 17.55 -8.81 -4.65
CA ILE A 4 16.47 -9.71 -5.09
C ILE A 4 16.09 -9.36 -6.52
N GLU A 5 15.94 -10.38 -7.36
CA GLU A 5 15.44 -10.22 -8.73
C GLU A 5 14.37 -11.27 -9.04
N LEU A 6 13.19 -10.79 -9.47
CA LEU A 6 12.14 -11.61 -10.07
C LEU A 6 12.07 -11.24 -11.56
N LYS A 7 12.22 -12.25 -12.45
CA LYS A 7 12.24 -12.07 -13.90
C LYS A 7 11.13 -12.91 -14.52
N ASN A 8 10.11 -12.23 -15.06
CA ASN A 8 8.96 -12.86 -15.73
C ASN A 8 8.28 -13.94 -14.87
N VAL A 9 8.24 -13.74 -13.54
CA VAL A 9 7.74 -14.75 -12.61
C VAL A 9 6.24 -14.91 -12.79
N CYS A 10 5.82 -16.16 -12.98
CA CYS A 10 4.43 -16.53 -13.17
C CYS A 10 4.02 -17.64 -12.18
N LYS A 11 2.74 -17.60 -11.78
CA LYS A 11 2.10 -18.69 -11.03
C LYS A 11 0.78 -19.06 -11.65
N LYS A 12 0.65 -20.32 -12.03
CA LYS A 12 -0.61 -20.93 -12.44
C LYS A 12 -0.89 -22.15 -11.57
N TYR A 13 -2.02 -22.18 -10.91
CA TYR A 13 -2.46 -23.35 -10.14
C TYR A 13 -3.01 -24.44 -11.06
N ALA A 14 -2.85 -25.69 -10.67
CA ALA A 14 -3.40 -26.83 -11.43
C ALA A 14 -4.92 -26.70 -11.58
N GLY A 15 -5.41 -26.82 -12.80
CA GLY A 15 -6.85 -26.66 -13.12
C GLY A 15 -7.36 -25.22 -13.22
N ALA A 16 -6.54 -24.20 -12.93
CA ALA A 16 -6.94 -22.81 -13.14
C ALA A 16 -6.83 -22.42 -14.62
N GLU A 17 -7.80 -21.63 -15.11
CA GLU A 17 -7.76 -21.10 -16.48
C GLU A 17 -6.72 -19.98 -16.61
N LYS A 18 -6.63 -19.10 -15.59
CA LYS A 18 -5.75 -17.93 -15.58
C LYS A 18 -4.61 -18.08 -14.58
N ASN A 19 -3.55 -17.35 -14.82
CA ASN A 19 -2.46 -17.20 -13.85
C ASN A 19 -2.93 -16.38 -12.65
N SER A 20 -2.48 -16.76 -11.45
CA SER A 20 -2.64 -15.97 -10.22
C SER A 20 -1.58 -14.88 -10.11
N VAL A 21 -0.44 -15.05 -10.80
CA VAL A 21 0.61 -14.04 -10.98
C VAL A 21 1.13 -14.17 -12.40
N THR A 22 1.24 -13.06 -13.11
CA THR A 22 1.64 -13.02 -14.53
C THR A 22 2.75 -12.01 -14.70
N ASP A 23 3.83 -12.45 -15.32
CA ASP A 23 4.94 -11.59 -15.75
C ASP A 23 5.44 -10.62 -14.68
N PHE A 24 5.62 -11.14 -13.46
CA PHE A 24 6.03 -10.34 -12.31
C PHE A 24 7.53 -10.04 -12.40
N ASN A 25 7.87 -8.78 -12.71
CA ASN A 25 9.24 -8.28 -12.86
C ASN A 25 9.52 -7.26 -11.75
N LEU A 26 10.50 -7.55 -10.89
CA LEU A 26 10.87 -6.67 -9.78
C LEU A 26 12.33 -6.87 -9.38
N SER A 27 13.02 -5.77 -9.15
CA SER A 27 14.35 -5.74 -8.53
C SER A 27 14.26 -4.99 -7.21
N ILE A 28 14.87 -5.54 -6.15
CA ILE A 28 14.88 -4.98 -4.79
C ILE A 28 16.33 -4.87 -4.34
N GLU A 29 16.69 -3.70 -3.80
CA GLU A 29 18.03 -3.45 -3.26
C GLU A 29 18.20 -4.05 -1.86
N GLU A 30 19.46 -4.27 -1.43
CA GLU A 30 19.75 -4.73 -0.06
C GLU A 30 19.36 -3.64 0.94
N GLY A 31 18.66 -4.02 2.02
CA GLY A 31 18.21 -3.10 3.06
C GLY A 31 16.94 -2.33 2.71
N GLU A 32 16.30 -2.57 1.56
CA GLU A 32 15.09 -1.89 1.14
C GLU A 32 13.85 -2.45 1.84
N PHE A 33 12.92 -1.56 2.24
CA PHE A 33 11.57 -1.91 2.67
C PHE A 33 10.59 -1.75 1.50
N ILE A 34 10.10 -2.86 0.96
CA ILE A 34 9.14 -2.83 -0.15
C ILE A 34 7.78 -3.40 0.27
N ALA A 35 6.69 -2.70 -0.07
CA ALA A 35 5.34 -3.13 0.23
C ALA A 35 4.59 -3.60 -1.02
N PHE A 36 3.96 -4.77 -0.98
CA PHE A 36 3.02 -5.24 -2.00
C PHE A 36 1.60 -4.89 -1.57
N VAL A 37 0.89 -4.12 -2.39
CA VAL A 37 -0.45 -3.61 -2.08
C VAL A 37 -1.40 -3.90 -3.24
N GLY A 38 -2.67 -4.05 -2.95
CA GLY A 38 -3.71 -4.29 -3.96
C GLY A 38 -4.94 -4.96 -3.36
N PRO A 39 -6.01 -5.12 -4.13
CA PRO A 39 -7.24 -5.78 -3.70
C PRO A 39 -7.01 -7.22 -3.22
N SER A 40 -7.98 -7.76 -2.48
CA SER A 40 -7.96 -9.18 -2.11
C SER A 40 -7.93 -10.06 -3.35
N GLY A 41 -7.09 -11.10 -3.32
CA GLY A 41 -6.96 -12.04 -4.44
C GLY A 41 -6.09 -11.58 -5.62
N CYS A 42 -5.47 -10.39 -5.60
CA CYS A 42 -4.62 -9.91 -6.69
C CYS A 42 -3.22 -10.54 -6.79
N GLY A 43 -2.89 -11.56 -5.98
CA GLY A 43 -1.63 -12.31 -6.11
C GLY A 43 -0.53 -11.96 -5.10
N LYS A 44 -0.69 -10.99 -4.20
CA LYS A 44 0.32 -10.56 -3.21
C LYS A 44 0.89 -11.70 -2.36
N SER A 45 0.03 -12.37 -1.60
CA SER A 45 0.44 -13.49 -0.73
C SER A 45 0.95 -14.69 -1.53
N THR A 46 0.43 -14.91 -2.75
CA THR A 46 0.96 -15.93 -3.67
C THR A 46 2.39 -15.60 -4.05
N THR A 47 2.68 -14.36 -4.44
CA THR A 47 4.04 -13.90 -4.77
C THR A 47 4.96 -14.01 -3.56
N LEU A 48 4.50 -13.57 -2.37
CA LEU A 48 5.28 -13.71 -1.14
C LEU A 48 5.61 -15.18 -0.82
N ARG A 49 4.64 -16.09 -1.01
CA ARG A 49 4.83 -17.53 -0.79
C ARG A 49 5.75 -18.17 -1.82
N MET A 50 5.76 -17.71 -3.07
CA MET A 50 6.75 -18.12 -4.08
C MET A 50 8.16 -17.70 -3.65
N ILE A 51 8.35 -16.48 -3.17
CA ILE A 51 9.63 -15.99 -2.65
C ILE A 51 10.06 -16.83 -1.44
N ALA A 52 9.14 -17.12 -0.52
CA ALA A 52 9.41 -17.98 0.65
C ALA A 52 9.69 -19.46 0.30
N GLY A 53 9.29 -19.91 -0.90
CA GLY A 53 9.40 -21.29 -1.34
C GLY A 53 8.28 -22.21 -0.85
N PHE A 54 7.18 -21.64 -0.38
CA PHE A 54 5.97 -22.40 -0.02
C PHE A 54 5.05 -22.64 -1.21
N GLU A 55 5.26 -21.88 -2.29
CA GLU A 55 4.58 -22.05 -3.57
C GLU A 55 5.62 -22.20 -4.68
N GLU A 56 5.36 -23.09 -5.62
CA GLU A 56 6.20 -23.33 -6.79
C GLU A 56 6.03 -22.23 -7.82
N ILE A 57 7.12 -21.73 -8.38
CA ILE A 57 7.14 -20.82 -9.52
C ILE A 57 6.90 -21.64 -10.77
N THR A 58 5.83 -21.34 -11.53
CA THR A 58 5.48 -22.10 -12.74
C THR A 58 6.13 -21.54 -14.01
N GLY A 59 6.64 -20.32 -13.99
CA GLY A 59 7.38 -19.67 -15.07
C GLY A 59 8.26 -18.55 -14.56
N GLY A 60 9.32 -18.24 -15.30
CA GLY A 60 10.27 -17.21 -14.92
C GLY A 60 11.28 -17.65 -13.86
N ASP A 61 12.09 -16.69 -13.40
CA ASP A 61 13.22 -16.93 -12.52
C ASP A 61 13.23 -16.00 -11.32
N PHE A 62 13.60 -16.54 -10.17
CA PHE A 62 13.77 -15.82 -8.93
C PHE A 62 15.19 -15.99 -8.40
N TYR A 63 15.84 -14.85 -8.05
CA TYR A 63 17.21 -14.81 -7.55
C TYR A 63 17.28 -14.04 -6.22
N ILE A 64 18.16 -14.52 -5.32
CA ILE A 64 18.63 -13.81 -4.14
C ILE A 64 20.15 -13.78 -4.22
N ASP A 65 20.75 -12.59 -4.13
CA ASP A 65 22.21 -12.38 -4.20
C ASP A 65 22.84 -13.11 -5.42
N GLY A 66 22.21 -12.97 -6.58
CA GLY A 66 22.61 -13.60 -7.84
C GLY A 66 22.39 -15.11 -7.93
N LYS A 67 21.96 -15.77 -6.86
CA LYS A 67 21.69 -17.22 -6.83
C LYS A 67 20.23 -17.49 -7.18
N ARG A 68 20.00 -18.36 -8.19
CA ARG A 68 18.66 -18.81 -8.58
C ARG A 68 18.02 -19.66 -7.48
N MET A 69 16.79 -19.28 -7.05
CA MET A 69 16.11 -19.84 -5.88
C MET A 69 14.91 -20.73 -6.20
N ASN A 70 14.50 -20.87 -7.48
CA ASN A 70 13.27 -21.58 -7.85
C ASN A 70 13.14 -22.96 -7.17
N ASN A 71 14.21 -23.76 -7.18
CA ASN A 71 14.23 -25.14 -6.67
C ASN A 71 14.86 -25.26 -5.27
N ILE A 72 15.17 -24.15 -4.60
CA ILE A 72 15.76 -24.16 -3.26
C ILE A 72 14.63 -24.29 -2.23
N LEU A 73 14.80 -25.23 -1.29
CA LEU A 73 13.82 -25.43 -0.21
C LEU A 73 13.70 -24.20 0.69
N PRO A 74 12.53 -23.94 1.28
CA PRO A 74 12.30 -22.77 2.13
C PRO A 74 13.35 -22.57 3.23
N ARG A 75 13.76 -23.64 3.90
CA ARG A 75 14.75 -23.60 4.99
C ARG A 75 16.15 -23.16 4.55
N ASP A 76 16.46 -23.32 3.25
CA ASP A 76 17.81 -23.10 2.69
C ASP A 76 17.88 -21.75 1.93
N ARG A 77 16.79 -20.95 1.90
CA ARG A 77 16.72 -19.65 1.21
C ARG A 77 17.26 -18.47 2.03
N GLY A 78 17.59 -18.66 3.31
CA GLY A 78 18.06 -17.57 4.17
C GLY A 78 17.00 -16.51 4.48
N ILE A 79 15.73 -16.93 4.68
CA ILE A 79 14.57 -16.05 4.85
C ILE A 79 13.95 -16.24 6.23
N SER A 80 13.51 -15.14 6.83
CA SER A 80 12.60 -15.14 7.97
C SER A 80 11.20 -14.69 7.54
N MET A 81 10.14 -15.31 8.07
CA MET A 81 8.76 -14.96 7.71
C MET A 81 7.88 -14.78 8.95
N VAL A 82 7.06 -13.73 8.90
CA VAL A 82 5.97 -13.44 9.84
C VAL A 82 4.65 -13.67 9.12
N PHE A 83 3.82 -14.57 9.66
CA PHE A 83 2.55 -14.95 9.07
C PHE A 83 1.40 -14.11 9.64
N GLN A 84 0.33 -13.94 8.89
CA GLN A 84 -0.88 -13.21 9.25
C GLN A 84 -1.51 -13.69 10.58
N ASN A 85 -1.48 -15.00 10.84
CA ASN A 85 -2.01 -15.61 12.08
C ASN A 85 -0.95 -15.79 13.17
N TYR A 86 0.23 -15.10 13.03
CA TYR A 86 1.39 -15.18 13.91
C TYR A 86 2.05 -16.57 13.98
N ALA A 87 1.34 -17.64 13.72
CA ALA A 87 1.77 -19.05 13.76
C ALA A 87 2.59 -19.41 15.02
N LEU A 88 2.17 -18.91 16.20
CA LEU A 88 2.86 -19.19 17.47
C LEU A 88 2.55 -20.61 17.95
N TYR A 89 3.53 -21.23 18.58
CA TYR A 89 3.36 -22.53 19.25
C TYR A 89 2.58 -22.35 20.55
N PRO A 90 1.30 -22.80 20.65
CA PRO A 90 0.41 -22.42 21.75
C PRO A 90 0.81 -23.01 23.10
N HIS A 91 1.54 -24.12 23.10
CA HIS A 91 2.02 -24.80 24.31
C HIS A 91 3.35 -24.26 24.85
N MET A 92 4.07 -23.44 24.06
CA MET A 92 5.35 -22.85 24.40
C MET A 92 5.19 -21.46 25.02
N THR A 93 6.12 -21.09 25.91
CA THR A 93 6.24 -19.71 26.41
C THR A 93 6.79 -18.76 25.34
N VAL A 94 6.77 -17.44 25.58
CA VAL A 94 7.37 -16.42 24.71
C VAL A 94 8.83 -16.78 24.41
N GLU A 95 9.65 -16.99 25.44
CA GLU A 95 11.06 -17.38 25.30
C GLU A 95 11.24 -18.64 24.45
N LYS A 96 10.43 -19.68 24.72
CA LYS A 96 10.50 -20.93 23.96
C LYS A 96 10.07 -20.75 22.50
N ASN A 97 9.05 -19.91 22.23
CA ASN A 97 8.65 -19.56 20.86
C ASN A 97 9.80 -18.90 20.10
N ILE A 98 10.44 -17.90 20.71
CA ILE A 98 11.53 -17.14 20.09
C ILE A 98 12.75 -18.05 19.88
N SER A 99 13.14 -18.85 20.89
CA SER A 99 14.33 -19.71 20.81
C SER A 99 14.16 -20.93 19.89
N TYR A 100 12.94 -21.33 19.53
CA TYR A 100 12.68 -22.59 18.86
C TYR A 100 13.45 -22.76 17.53
N GLY A 101 13.45 -21.72 16.69
CA GLY A 101 14.16 -21.75 15.42
C GLY A 101 15.67 -21.96 15.57
N LEU A 102 16.29 -21.26 16.52
CA LEU A 102 17.72 -21.37 16.80
C LEU A 102 18.11 -22.78 17.32
N LYS A 103 17.24 -23.37 18.16
CA LYS A 103 17.46 -24.74 18.65
C LYS A 103 17.45 -25.75 17.51
N ASN A 104 16.52 -25.63 16.54
CA ASN A 104 16.45 -26.50 15.37
C ASN A 104 17.67 -26.33 14.45
N MET A 105 18.24 -25.12 14.41
CA MET A 105 19.49 -24.83 13.69
C MET A 105 20.73 -25.30 14.46
N LYS A 106 20.57 -25.90 15.66
CA LYS A 106 21.66 -26.38 16.53
C LYS A 106 22.65 -25.28 16.95
N VAL A 107 22.17 -24.04 17.11
CA VAL A 107 22.98 -22.93 17.63
C VAL A 107 23.36 -23.22 19.07
N PRO A 108 24.59 -22.85 19.52
CA PRO A 108 25.04 -23.03 20.90
C PRO A 108 24.11 -22.36 21.93
N ALA A 109 23.93 -22.99 23.10
CA ALA A 109 22.98 -22.53 24.12
C ALA A 109 23.23 -21.09 24.59
N ASP A 110 24.51 -20.73 24.76
CA ASP A 110 24.90 -19.37 25.20
C ASP A 110 24.58 -18.31 24.14
N GLU A 111 24.74 -18.63 22.88
CA GLU A 111 24.36 -17.77 21.77
C GLU A 111 22.85 -17.63 21.66
N ILE A 112 22.11 -18.74 21.80
CA ILE A 112 20.64 -18.70 21.85
C ILE A 112 20.18 -17.76 22.97
N LYS A 113 20.76 -17.88 24.18
CA LYS A 113 20.40 -17.03 25.30
C LYS A 113 20.61 -15.55 24.97
N LYS A 114 21.79 -15.19 24.45
CA LYS A 114 22.11 -13.80 24.08
C LYS A 114 21.12 -13.24 23.04
N LYS A 115 20.86 -13.97 21.96
CA LYS A 115 19.91 -13.55 20.89
C LYS A 115 18.49 -13.43 21.40
N VAL A 116 18.04 -14.34 22.24
CA VAL A 116 16.69 -14.34 22.82
C VAL A 116 16.52 -13.20 23.83
N ASP A 117 17.51 -12.96 24.69
CA ASP A 117 17.50 -11.87 25.67
C ASP A 117 17.43 -10.53 24.92
N TRP A 118 18.26 -10.34 23.88
CA TRP A 118 18.23 -9.16 23.04
C TRP A 118 16.86 -8.96 22.34
N ALA A 119 16.28 -10.02 21.76
CA ALA A 119 15.00 -9.90 21.08
C ALA A 119 13.83 -9.62 22.05
N ILE A 120 13.86 -10.18 23.25
CA ILE A 120 12.88 -9.93 24.31
C ILE A 120 12.96 -8.47 24.77
N ASP A 121 14.17 -7.94 24.93
CA ASP A 121 14.40 -6.58 25.39
C ASP A 121 13.95 -5.55 24.35
N ILE A 122 14.41 -5.67 23.10
CA ILE A 122 14.08 -4.73 22.01
C ILE A 122 12.60 -4.67 21.69
N LEU A 123 11.86 -5.79 21.91
CA LEU A 123 10.42 -5.90 21.67
C LEU A 123 9.57 -5.63 22.92
N GLY A 124 10.20 -5.26 24.06
CA GLY A 124 9.50 -4.97 25.30
C GLY A 124 8.69 -6.16 25.84
N LEU A 125 9.25 -7.38 25.74
CA LEU A 125 8.59 -8.62 26.12
C LEU A 125 9.06 -9.20 27.46
N SER A 126 9.90 -8.48 28.21
CA SER A 126 10.56 -8.97 29.44
C SER A 126 9.57 -9.47 30.48
N GLU A 127 8.49 -8.73 30.75
CA GLU A 127 7.43 -9.12 31.69
C GLU A 127 6.59 -10.32 31.23
N TYR A 128 6.62 -10.61 29.92
CA TYR A 128 5.81 -11.68 29.30
C TYR A 128 6.61 -12.93 28.97
N ARG A 129 7.92 -12.94 29.25
CA ARG A 129 8.90 -13.97 28.89
C ARG A 129 8.41 -15.40 29.09
N TYR A 130 7.79 -15.66 30.23
CA TYR A 130 7.33 -17.00 30.63
C TYR A 130 5.83 -17.22 30.36
N ARG A 131 5.12 -16.25 29.80
CA ARG A 131 3.70 -16.41 29.44
C ARG A 131 3.54 -17.24 28.16
N LYS A 132 2.40 -17.90 28.05
CA LYS A 132 1.99 -18.63 26.84
C LYS A 132 1.12 -17.72 25.94
N PRO A 133 1.02 -17.99 24.61
CA PRO A 133 0.25 -17.17 23.68
C PRO A 133 -1.19 -16.87 24.08
N LYS A 134 -1.88 -17.81 24.76
CA LYS A 134 -3.26 -17.63 25.23
C LYS A 134 -3.43 -16.48 26.24
N ASN A 135 -2.35 -16.12 26.93
CA ASN A 135 -2.33 -15.09 27.97
C ASN A 135 -1.70 -13.77 27.46
N LEU A 136 -1.63 -13.56 26.14
CA LEU A 136 -1.05 -12.40 25.49
C LEU A 136 -2.13 -11.65 24.69
N SER A 137 -2.01 -10.32 24.66
CA SER A 137 -2.80 -9.48 23.74
C SER A 137 -2.39 -9.72 22.27
N GLY A 138 -3.18 -9.20 21.31
CA GLY A 138 -2.86 -9.26 19.87
C GLY A 138 -1.48 -8.70 19.56
N GLY A 139 -1.15 -7.50 20.04
CA GLY A 139 0.15 -6.88 19.82
C GLY A 139 1.29 -7.61 20.50
N GLN A 140 1.08 -8.20 21.69
CA GLN A 140 2.10 -9.03 22.33
C GLN A 140 2.38 -10.30 21.53
N ARG A 141 1.34 -10.95 20.97
CA ARG A 141 1.52 -12.09 20.06
C ARG A 141 2.27 -11.70 18.79
N GLN A 142 1.97 -10.54 18.23
CA GLN A 142 2.69 -9.97 17.08
C GLN A 142 4.17 -9.79 17.39
N ARG A 143 4.51 -9.13 18.50
CA ARG A 143 5.90 -8.95 18.93
C ARG A 143 6.64 -10.28 19.13
N VAL A 144 5.96 -11.31 19.66
CA VAL A 144 6.57 -12.65 19.76
C VAL A 144 6.84 -13.25 18.40
N ALA A 145 5.95 -13.05 17.40
CA ALA A 145 6.18 -13.51 16.03
C ALA A 145 7.35 -12.77 15.37
N LEU A 146 7.46 -11.45 15.58
CA LEU A 146 8.61 -10.66 15.16
C LEU A 146 9.90 -11.15 15.84
N GLY A 147 9.88 -11.36 17.16
CA GLY A 147 11.02 -11.89 17.91
C GLY A 147 11.52 -13.22 17.37
N ARG A 148 10.60 -14.11 17.00
CA ARG A 148 10.94 -15.39 16.37
C ARG A 148 11.59 -15.24 15.00
N ALA A 149 11.26 -14.19 14.28
CA ALA A 149 11.85 -13.90 12.97
C ALA A 149 13.24 -13.27 13.09
N ILE A 150 13.41 -12.25 13.97
CA ILE A 150 14.66 -11.45 14.03
C ILE A 150 15.84 -12.21 14.63
N VAL A 151 15.61 -13.16 15.56
CA VAL A 151 16.71 -13.92 16.19
C VAL A 151 17.49 -14.80 15.23
N LYS A 152 16.94 -15.09 14.03
CA LYS A 152 17.58 -15.91 13.01
C LYS A 152 18.66 -15.16 12.23
N ASP A 153 18.72 -13.84 12.36
CA ASP A 153 19.73 -13.00 11.72
C ASP A 153 19.77 -13.19 10.18
N GLN A 154 18.61 -13.18 9.55
CA GLN A 154 18.49 -13.33 8.12
C GLN A 154 18.47 -11.97 7.43
N LYS A 155 19.01 -11.89 6.20
CA LYS A 155 19.03 -10.65 5.42
C LYS A 155 17.68 -10.30 4.79
N LEU A 156 16.76 -11.26 4.68
CA LEU A 156 15.45 -11.09 4.05
C LEU A 156 14.32 -11.44 5.01
N PHE A 157 13.46 -10.45 5.25
CA PHE A 157 12.24 -10.59 6.04
C PHE A 157 11.00 -10.54 5.14
N LEU A 158 10.13 -11.50 5.30
CA LEU A 158 8.83 -11.56 4.63
C LEU A 158 7.73 -11.39 5.66
N MET A 159 6.77 -10.50 5.42
CA MET A 159 5.65 -10.23 6.32
C MET A 159 4.33 -10.32 5.54
N ASP A 160 3.50 -11.32 5.84
CA ASP A 160 2.21 -11.56 5.19
C ASP A 160 1.09 -10.98 6.07
N GLU A 161 0.61 -9.78 5.76
CA GLU A 161 -0.44 -9.04 6.47
C GLU A 161 -0.29 -9.04 8.00
N PRO A 162 0.87 -8.68 8.55
CA PRO A 162 1.15 -8.92 9.97
C PRO A 162 0.27 -8.10 10.92
N LEU A 163 -0.32 -6.97 10.48
CA LEU A 163 -1.11 -6.09 11.33
C LEU A 163 -2.63 -6.22 11.13
N SER A 164 -3.09 -7.07 10.21
CA SER A 164 -4.51 -7.20 9.85
C SER A 164 -5.43 -7.56 11.02
N ASN A 165 -4.93 -8.34 12.00
CA ASN A 165 -5.69 -8.81 13.15
C ASN A 165 -5.60 -7.90 14.40
N LEU A 166 -5.12 -6.66 14.24
CA LEU A 166 -4.98 -5.69 15.33
C LEU A 166 -6.02 -4.57 15.24
N ASP A 167 -6.40 -4.04 16.40
CA ASP A 167 -7.22 -2.82 16.46
C ASP A 167 -6.46 -1.59 15.91
N ALA A 168 -7.19 -0.53 15.55
CA ALA A 168 -6.64 0.66 14.91
C ALA A 168 -5.52 1.35 15.74
N LYS A 169 -5.72 1.48 17.07
CA LYS A 169 -4.73 2.12 17.94
C LYS A 169 -3.43 1.33 18.03
N LEU A 170 -3.56 0.02 18.17
CA LEU A 170 -2.41 -0.88 18.26
C LEU A 170 -1.68 -0.97 16.90
N ARG A 171 -2.41 -0.93 15.78
CA ARG A 171 -1.84 -0.92 14.43
C ARG A 171 -0.92 0.28 14.22
N VAL A 172 -1.32 1.49 14.68
CA VAL A 172 -0.47 2.70 14.60
C VAL A 172 0.84 2.51 15.36
N SER A 173 0.80 2.01 16.60
CA SER A 173 2.04 1.79 17.37
C SER A 173 2.93 0.71 16.76
N MET A 174 2.35 -0.38 16.26
CA MET A 174 3.09 -1.48 15.65
C MET A 174 3.76 -1.09 14.31
N ARG A 175 3.15 -0.21 13.51
CA ARG A 175 3.81 0.35 12.32
C ARG A 175 5.13 1.04 12.69
N SER A 176 5.09 1.92 13.70
CA SER A 176 6.28 2.62 14.18
C SER A 176 7.35 1.64 14.69
N GLU A 177 6.95 0.58 15.39
CA GLU A 177 7.86 -0.44 15.89
C GLU A 177 8.52 -1.25 14.76
N ILE A 178 7.73 -1.66 13.75
CA ILE A 178 8.26 -2.38 12.58
C ILE A 178 9.25 -1.51 11.81
N SER A 179 8.93 -0.23 11.56
CA SER A 179 9.84 0.69 10.87
C SER A 179 11.15 0.88 11.64
N LYS A 180 11.09 1.08 12.98
CA LYS A 180 12.28 1.19 13.81
C LYS A 180 13.12 -0.08 13.77
N LEU A 181 12.48 -1.24 13.87
CA LEU A 181 13.14 -2.54 13.83
C LEU A 181 13.83 -2.76 12.48
N HIS A 182 13.18 -2.43 11.36
CA HIS A 182 13.77 -2.49 10.03
C HIS A 182 15.04 -1.64 9.94
N CYS A 183 14.97 -0.36 10.36
CA CYS A 183 16.14 0.53 10.38
C CYS A 183 17.29 0.00 11.25
N GLN A 184 16.98 -0.62 12.39
CA GLN A 184 17.99 -1.17 13.29
C GLN A 184 18.66 -2.42 12.75
N LEU A 185 17.91 -3.26 12.03
CA LEU A 185 18.41 -4.52 11.47
C LEU A 185 19.14 -4.31 10.14
N GLY A 186 18.81 -3.25 9.38
CA GLY A 186 19.32 -3.02 8.03
C GLY A 186 18.99 -4.13 7.05
N SER A 187 17.96 -4.92 7.32
CA SER A 187 17.58 -6.09 6.52
C SER A 187 16.59 -5.71 5.43
N THR A 188 16.63 -6.42 4.30
CA THR A 188 15.61 -6.27 3.25
C THR A 188 14.26 -6.79 3.73
N THR A 189 13.19 -6.02 3.53
CA THR A 189 11.85 -6.39 3.98
C THR A 189 10.85 -6.38 2.82
N ILE A 190 10.13 -7.49 2.63
CA ILE A 190 8.96 -7.54 1.73
C ILE A 190 7.71 -7.66 2.61
N TYR A 191 6.86 -6.66 2.52
CA TYR A 191 5.68 -6.50 3.36
C TYR A 191 4.41 -6.57 2.51
N VAL A 192 3.53 -7.51 2.80
CA VAL A 192 2.23 -7.62 2.13
C VAL A 192 1.16 -6.99 3.01
N THR A 193 0.36 -6.12 2.44
CA THR A 193 -0.79 -5.52 3.11
C THR A 193 -1.90 -5.16 2.11
N HIS A 194 -3.12 -5.02 2.61
CA HIS A 194 -4.23 -4.38 1.90
C HIS A 194 -4.50 -2.95 2.41
N ASP A 195 -3.79 -2.52 3.47
CA ASP A 195 -3.88 -1.19 4.05
C ASP A 195 -2.87 -0.26 3.38
N GLN A 196 -3.37 0.69 2.59
CA GLN A 196 -2.53 1.66 1.90
C GLN A 196 -1.76 2.59 2.86
N VAL A 197 -2.32 2.88 4.06
CA VAL A 197 -1.64 3.73 5.05
C VAL A 197 -0.39 3.02 5.59
N GLU A 198 -0.45 1.70 5.79
CA GLU A 198 0.73 0.91 6.17
C GLU A 198 1.83 1.03 5.12
N ALA A 199 1.50 0.80 3.84
CA ALA A 199 2.45 0.89 2.75
C ALA A 199 3.03 2.30 2.59
N MET A 200 2.16 3.32 2.57
CA MET A 200 2.55 4.72 2.40
C MET A 200 3.47 5.25 3.51
N THR A 201 3.33 4.70 4.74
CA THR A 201 4.09 5.20 5.91
C THR A 201 5.37 4.43 6.20
N MET A 202 5.51 3.19 5.73
CA MET A 202 6.63 2.34 6.09
C MET A 202 7.55 2.00 4.92
N ALA A 203 7.05 1.97 3.69
CA ALA A 203 7.82 1.46 2.56
C ALA A 203 8.68 2.51 1.87
N ASP A 204 9.88 2.11 1.45
CA ASP A 204 10.72 2.89 0.53
C ASP A 204 10.10 2.90 -0.87
N ARG A 205 9.61 1.74 -1.33
CA ARG A 205 8.83 1.58 -2.56
C ARG A 205 7.61 0.69 -2.33
N ILE A 206 6.58 0.96 -3.12
CA ILE A 206 5.33 0.20 -3.13
C ILE A 206 5.16 -0.45 -4.50
N VAL A 207 4.74 -1.72 -4.51
CA VAL A 207 4.29 -2.45 -5.69
C VAL A 207 2.79 -2.55 -5.65
N ILE A 208 2.10 -1.88 -6.56
CA ILE A 208 0.65 -1.96 -6.68
C ILE A 208 0.30 -3.09 -7.64
N MET A 209 -0.54 -4.02 -7.17
CA MET A 209 -0.96 -5.19 -7.93
C MET A 209 -2.46 -5.21 -8.18
N LYS A 210 -2.86 -5.63 -9.39
CA LYS A 210 -4.25 -5.93 -9.77
C LYS A 210 -4.26 -7.17 -10.66
N ASP A 211 -5.14 -8.11 -10.37
CA ASP A 211 -5.38 -9.31 -11.20
C ASP A 211 -4.10 -10.09 -11.58
N GLY A 212 -3.18 -10.23 -10.62
CA GLY A 212 -1.91 -10.94 -10.80
C GLY A 212 -0.81 -10.17 -11.53
N VAL A 213 -1.03 -8.90 -11.87
CA VAL A 213 -0.09 -8.06 -12.63
C VAL A 213 0.31 -6.83 -11.82
N ILE A 214 1.57 -6.42 -11.95
CA ILE A 214 2.06 -5.14 -11.41
C ILE A 214 1.44 -4.00 -12.23
N GLN A 215 0.79 -3.06 -11.54
CA GLN A 215 0.23 -1.86 -12.16
C GLN A 215 1.23 -0.69 -12.13
N GLN A 216 1.93 -0.52 -11.02
CA GLN A 216 2.98 0.48 -10.86
C GLN A 216 3.91 0.09 -9.71
N VAL A 217 5.18 0.48 -9.82
CA VAL A 217 6.18 0.41 -8.75
C VAL A 217 6.80 1.79 -8.60
N GLY A 218 6.85 2.32 -7.38
CA GLY A 218 7.44 3.63 -7.14
C GLY A 218 7.48 3.99 -5.65
N LYS A 219 8.05 5.15 -5.35
CA LYS A 219 8.01 5.72 -4.00
C LYS A 219 6.57 6.10 -3.63
N PRO A 220 6.20 6.09 -2.34
CA PRO A 220 4.83 6.41 -1.90
C PRO A 220 4.25 7.68 -2.53
N MET A 221 4.97 8.80 -2.44
CA MET A 221 4.49 10.08 -2.99
C MET A 221 4.46 10.11 -4.52
N GLU A 222 5.32 9.36 -5.20
CA GLU A 222 5.29 9.24 -6.65
C GLU A 222 4.00 8.56 -7.13
N LEU A 223 3.59 7.47 -6.47
CA LEU A 223 2.34 6.76 -6.77
C LEU A 223 1.11 7.61 -6.50
N TYR A 224 1.17 8.48 -5.47
CA TYR A 224 0.11 9.40 -5.11
C TYR A 224 -0.02 10.57 -6.10
N GLU A 225 1.10 11.20 -6.46
CA GLU A 225 1.12 12.40 -7.30
C GLU A 225 1.15 12.09 -8.80
N ARG A 226 1.67 10.92 -9.21
CA ARG A 226 1.84 10.51 -10.61
C ARG A 226 1.39 9.07 -10.84
N PRO A 227 0.10 8.78 -10.64
CA PRO A 227 -0.43 7.44 -10.90
C PRO A 227 -0.33 7.11 -12.39
N SER A 228 0.13 5.91 -12.73
CA SER A 228 0.30 5.46 -14.13
C SER A 228 -1.03 5.19 -14.83
N ASN A 229 -2.09 4.91 -14.07
CA ASN A 229 -3.41 4.62 -14.60
C ASN A 229 -4.51 4.96 -13.59
N LYS A 230 -5.76 4.96 -14.05
CA LYS A 230 -6.96 5.23 -13.25
C LYS A 230 -7.09 4.31 -12.04
N PHE A 231 -6.71 3.02 -12.19
CA PHE A 231 -6.77 2.08 -11.07
C PHE A 231 -5.83 2.51 -9.93
N VAL A 232 -4.58 2.83 -10.23
CA VAL A 232 -3.60 3.30 -9.23
C VAL A 232 -4.08 4.60 -8.58
N ALA A 233 -4.60 5.54 -9.38
CA ALA A 233 -5.12 6.82 -8.90
C ALA A 233 -6.28 6.65 -7.90
N GLY A 234 -7.20 5.74 -8.19
CA GLY A 234 -8.34 5.44 -7.33
C GLY A 234 -7.99 4.55 -6.14
N PHE A 235 -6.98 3.69 -6.29
CA PHE A 235 -6.57 2.78 -5.22
C PHE A 235 -5.75 3.49 -4.14
N ILE A 236 -4.89 4.45 -4.51
CA ILE A 236 -4.04 5.20 -3.57
C ILE A 236 -4.71 6.52 -3.19
N GLY A 237 -4.97 6.69 -1.90
CA GLY A 237 -5.61 7.87 -1.31
C GLY A 237 -6.92 7.53 -0.60
N SER A 238 -7.21 8.25 0.47
CA SER A 238 -8.46 8.15 1.23
C SER A 238 -8.90 9.56 1.63
N PRO A 239 -10.08 10.02 1.13
CA PRO A 239 -10.96 9.34 0.19
C PRO A 239 -10.32 9.07 -1.17
N GLN A 240 -10.95 8.19 -1.96
CA GLN A 240 -10.49 7.89 -3.32
C GLN A 240 -10.57 9.13 -4.20
N MET A 241 -9.76 9.17 -5.28
CA MET A 241 -9.84 10.20 -6.31
C MET A 241 -11.23 10.21 -6.96
N ASN A 242 -11.78 11.41 -7.18
CA ASN A 242 -13.00 11.58 -7.95
C ASN A 242 -12.68 11.45 -9.43
N PHE A 243 -13.53 10.74 -10.20
CA PHE A 243 -13.37 10.56 -11.64
C PHE A 243 -14.61 11.06 -12.37
N TYR A 244 -14.40 11.90 -13.39
CA TYR A 244 -15.45 12.48 -14.22
C TYR A 244 -15.19 12.12 -15.67
N ASP A 245 -16.22 11.63 -16.35
CA ASP A 245 -16.17 11.53 -17.81
C ASP A 245 -16.38 12.92 -18.39
N VAL A 246 -15.41 13.37 -19.18
CA VAL A 246 -15.40 14.73 -19.73
C VAL A 246 -15.09 14.73 -21.22
N LYS A 247 -15.58 15.74 -21.92
CA LYS A 247 -15.26 15.99 -23.32
C LYS A 247 -14.42 17.26 -23.44
N VAL A 248 -13.20 17.13 -23.98
CA VAL A 248 -12.28 18.23 -24.22
C VAL A 248 -12.51 18.80 -25.61
N GLN A 249 -12.77 20.11 -25.71
CA GLN A 249 -12.92 20.85 -26.98
C GLN A 249 -12.21 22.22 -26.86
N GLY A 250 -11.10 22.39 -27.57
CA GLY A 250 -10.26 23.60 -27.43
C GLY A 250 -9.67 23.74 -26.04
N ASP A 251 -10.03 24.82 -25.36
CA ASP A 251 -9.64 25.14 -23.99
C ASP A 251 -10.69 24.75 -22.94
N THR A 252 -11.78 24.09 -23.36
CA THR A 252 -12.92 23.85 -22.51
C THR A 252 -13.15 22.35 -22.34
N ILE A 253 -13.46 21.95 -21.10
CA ILE A 253 -14.01 20.62 -20.80
C ILE A 253 -15.50 20.73 -20.48
N THR A 254 -16.27 19.76 -20.97
CA THR A 254 -17.70 19.61 -20.71
C THR A 254 -17.91 18.33 -19.92
N PHE A 255 -18.57 18.40 -18.79
CA PHE A 255 -18.97 17.27 -17.94
C PHE A 255 -20.25 16.61 -18.45
N SER A 256 -20.56 15.43 -17.96
CA SER A 256 -21.75 14.66 -18.39
C SER A 256 -23.08 15.35 -18.09
N ASP A 257 -23.14 16.24 -17.09
CA ASP A 257 -24.33 17.07 -16.77
C ASP A 257 -24.45 18.34 -17.61
N GLY A 258 -23.52 18.60 -18.54
CA GLY A 258 -23.46 19.79 -19.37
C GLY A 258 -22.72 20.98 -18.72
N SER A 259 -22.25 20.87 -17.50
CA SER A 259 -21.37 21.87 -16.87
C SER A 259 -20.06 22.00 -17.66
N ASN A 260 -19.52 23.22 -17.69
CA ASN A 260 -18.30 23.52 -18.45
C ASN A 260 -17.24 24.17 -17.56
N MET A 261 -15.97 23.86 -17.84
CA MET A 261 -14.82 24.49 -17.19
C MET A 261 -13.73 24.79 -18.22
N LYS A 262 -13.07 25.94 -18.08
CA LYS A 262 -11.89 26.28 -18.90
C LYS A 262 -10.62 25.70 -18.31
N LEU A 263 -9.83 25.07 -19.16
CA LEU A 263 -8.50 24.58 -18.81
C LEU A 263 -7.47 25.69 -18.97
N PRO A 264 -6.59 25.93 -18.00
CA PRO A 264 -5.48 26.85 -18.16
C PRO A 264 -4.42 26.29 -19.10
N ASP A 265 -3.62 27.17 -19.70
CA ASP A 265 -2.56 26.81 -20.66
C ASP A 265 -1.58 25.76 -20.11
N SER A 266 -1.33 25.78 -18.80
CA SER A 266 -0.47 24.80 -18.12
C SER A 266 -1.01 23.37 -18.17
N VAL A 267 -2.32 23.17 -18.23
CA VAL A 267 -2.98 21.87 -18.39
C VAL A 267 -3.08 21.51 -19.88
N LEU A 268 -3.45 22.49 -20.73
CA LEU A 268 -3.55 22.29 -22.18
C LEU A 268 -2.21 21.85 -22.78
N SER A 269 -1.10 22.42 -22.33
CA SER A 269 0.24 22.02 -22.81
C SER A 269 0.56 20.57 -22.46
N LYS A 270 0.13 20.09 -21.30
CA LYS A 270 0.30 18.68 -20.89
C LYS A 270 -0.59 17.72 -21.69
N LEU A 271 -1.80 18.15 -22.05
CA LEU A 271 -2.69 17.38 -22.92
C LEU A 271 -2.17 17.26 -24.36
N ALA A 272 -1.15 18.05 -24.73
CA ALA A 272 -0.49 18.01 -26.03
C ALA A 272 -1.46 18.03 -27.23
N GLY A 273 -2.54 18.81 -27.14
CA GLY A 273 -3.57 18.94 -28.19
C GLY A 273 -4.57 17.80 -28.25
N ARG A 274 -4.58 16.87 -27.33
CA ARG A 274 -5.62 15.82 -27.24
C ARG A 274 -7.01 16.44 -27.03
N GLN A 275 -7.96 15.95 -27.80
CA GLN A 275 -9.37 16.37 -27.81
C GLN A 275 -10.26 15.14 -27.71
N GLY A 276 -11.54 15.36 -27.38
CA GLY A 276 -12.54 14.27 -27.30
C GLY A 276 -12.79 13.80 -25.87
N GLU A 277 -13.23 12.56 -25.76
CA GLU A 277 -13.62 11.97 -24.48
C GLU A 277 -12.39 11.53 -23.66
N LEU A 278 -12.32 11.98 -22.42
CA LEU A 278 -11.27 11.67 -21.46
C LEU A 278 -11.89 11.45 -20.07
N ILE A 279 -11.12 10.86 -19.16
CA ILE A 279 -11.48 10.79 -17.74
C ILE A 279 -10.63 11.81 -16.99
N LEU A 280 -11.30 12.76 -16.32
CA LEU A 280 -10.66 13.70 -15.39
C LEU A 280 -10.65 13.11 -13.99
N GLY A 281 -9.47 13.03 -13.38
CA GLY A 281 -9.27 12.68 -11.99
C GLY A 281 -8.91 13.90 -11.14
N ILE A 282 -9.56 14.05 -9.99
CA ILE A 282 -9.23 15.09 -8.99
C ILE A 282 -9.38 14.54 -7.58
N ARG A 283 -8.40 14.77 -6.71
CA ARG A 283 -8.48 14.34 -5.31
C ARG A 283 -9.39 15.23 -4.49
N GLY A 284 -9.99 14.68 -3.43
CA GLY A 284 -10.91 15.40 -2.57
C GLY A 284 -10.30 16.67 -1.94
N GLU A 285 -9.03 16.61 -1.56
CA GLU A 285 -8.28 17.75 -1.01
C GLU A 285 -7.93 18.83 -2.05
N ASP A 286 -8.04 18.52 -3.34
CA ASP A 286 -7.80 19.48 -4.43
C ASP A 286 -9.10 20.09 -4.97
N ILE A 287 -10.23 19.77 -4.35
CA ILE A 287 -11.52 20.46 -4.50
C ILE A 287 -11.59 21.51 -3.41
N ARG A 288 -11.51 22.79 -3.79
CA ARG A 288 -11.39 23.92 -2.86
C ARG A 288 -12.69 24.69 -2.72
N LEU A 289 -13.08 24.96 -1.47
CA LEU A 289 -14.26 25.74 -1.12
C LEU A 289 -13.89 27.09 -0.45
N ASP A 290 -12.65 27.23 0.00
CA ASP A 290 -12.22 28.45 0.70
C ASP A 290 -12.22 29.69 -0.20
N PRO A 291 -12.57 30.86 0.31
CA PRO A 291 -12.74 32.08 -0.49
C PRO A 291 -11.50 32.47 -1.29
N GLN A 292 -10.29 32.24 -0.75
CA GLN A 292 -9.04 32.60 -1.43
C GLN A 292 -8.85 31.82 -2.72
N ASN A 293 -9.09 30.50 -2.67
CA ASN A 293 -9.01 29.67 -3.85
C ASN A 293 -10.17 29.91 -4.84
N LEU A 294 -11.38 30.20 -4.33
CA LEU A 294 -12.50 30.55 -5.18
C LEU A 294 -12.26 31.87 -5.94
N ASP A 295 -11.62 32.86 -5.33
CA ASP A 295 -11.22 34.12 -6.01
C ASP A 295 -10.10 33.87 -7.05
N LEU A 296 -9.12 33.00 -6.71
CA LEU A 296 -8.06 32.64 -7.63
C LEU A 296 -8.58 31.94 -8.89
N TYR A 297 -9.56 31.06 -8.72
CA TYR A 297 -10.16 30.25 -9.81
C TYR A 297 -11.56 30.72 -10.19
N LYS A 298 -11.88 32.02 -10.03
CA LYS A 298 -13.22 32.59 -10.24
C LYS A 298 -13.88 32.24 -11.58
N ASN A 299 -13.09 32.04 -12.64
CA ASN A 299 -13.60 31.66 -13.96
C ASN A 299 -13.96 30.16 -14.07
N ASN A 300 -13.60 29.36 -13.06
CA ASN A 300 -13.83 27.92 -12.97
C ASN A 300 -14.58 27.54 -11.70
N LYS A 301 -15.31 28.52 -11.13
CA LYS A 301 -16.15 28.31 -9.97
C LYS A 301 -17.39 27.50 -10.38
N MET A 302 -17.64 26.44 -9.66
CA MET A 302 -18.75 25.51 -9.83
C MET A 302 -19.58 25.48 -8.57
N PHE A 303 -20.77 24.93 -8.65
CA PHE A 303 -21.64 24.76 -7.49
C PHE A 303 -22.25 23.36 -7.45
N ALA A 304 -22.56 22.89 -6.25
CA ALA A 304 -23.26 21.65 -6.01
C ALA A 304 -24.06 21.71 -4.72
N THR A 305 -25.03 20.81 -4.59
CA THR A 305 -25.77 20.63 -3.34
C THR A 305 -25.10 19.52 -2.54
N VAL A 306 -24.86 19.77 -1.25
CA VAL A 306 -24.29 18.77 -0.33
C VAL A 306 -25.31 17.68 -0.02
N ASP A 307 -24.97 16.43 -0.32
CA ASP A 307 -25.80 15.27 -0.02
C ASP A 307 -25.61 14.80 1.44
N SER A 308 -24.35 14.73 1.88
CA SER A 308 -24.01 14.34 3.25
C SER A 308 -22.65 14.89 3.69
N VAL A 309 -22.42 14.92 5.00
CA VAL A 309 -21.20 15.40 5.62
C VAL A 309 -20.70 14.36 6.62
N GLU A 310 -19.44 14.00 6.49
CA GLU A 310 -18.75 13.11 7.41
C GLU A 310 -17.72 13.92 8.21
N VAL A 311 -17.96 14.08 9.53
CA VAL A 311 -17.11 14.88 10.41
C VAL A 311 -16.01 14.00 11.01
N MET A 312 -14.74 14.22 10.59
CA MET A 312 -13.59 13.42 11.02
C MET A 312 -12.83 14.02 12.22
N GLY A 313 -13.23 15.21 12.67
CA GLY A 313 -12.63 15.90 13.81
C GLY A 313 -11.54 16.93 13.44
N ASN A 314 -10.58 16.57 12.62
CA ASN A 314 -9.55 17.47 12.09
C ASN A 314 -9.89 18.03 10.70
N GLU A 315 -10.74 17.31 9.97
CA GLU A 315 -11.22 17.63 8.61
C GLU A 315 -12.64 17.11 8.44
N ASN A 316 -13.33 17.51 7.38
CA ASN A 316 -14.65 17.04 7.00
C ASN A 316 -14.61 16.52 5.56
N ASN A 317 -15.36 15.43 5.28
CA ASN A 317 -15.63 14.99 3.92
C ASN A 317 -17.05 15.45 3.54
N LEU A 318 -17.16 16.23 2.47
CA LEU A 318 -18.43 16.67 1.90
C LEU A 318 -18.73 15.81 0.69
N TYR A 319 -19.86 15.12 0.71
CA TYR A 319 -20.34 14.31 -0.39
C TYR A 319 -21.41 15.07 -1.16
N PHE A 320 -21.31 15.09 -2.49
CA PHE A 320 -22.22 15.82 -3.38
C PHE A 320 -22.19 15.19 -4.78
N ASN A 321 -23.19 15.50 -5.61
CA ASN A 321 -23.20 15.12 -7.02
C ASN A 321 -22.73 16.30 -7.88
N PHE A 322 -21.77 16.02 -8.78
CA PHE A 322 -21.31 16.97 -9.79
C PHE A 322 -20.86 16.25 -11.04
N GLY A 323 -21.12 16.83 -12.22
CA GLY A 323 -20.73 16.24 -13.50
C GLY A 323 -21.34 14.86 -13.78
N GLY A 324 -22.48 14.54 -13.14
CA GLY A 324 -23.10 13.22 -13.21
C GLY A 324 -22.44 12.15 -12.32
N THR A 325 -21.50 12.54 -11.44
CA THR A 325 -20.70 11.61 -10.60
C THR A 325 -20.84 11.98 -9.12
N ALA A 326 -21.01 10.96 -8.27
CA ALA A 326 -20.90 11.13 -6.82
C ALA A 326 -19.46 11.52 -6.46
N SER A 327 -19.31 12.66 -5.81
CA SER A 327 -18.04 13.31 -5.55
C SER A 327 -17.82 13.51 -4.07
N VAL A 328 -16.55 13.58 -3.66
CA VAL A 328 -16.15 13.90 -2.29
C VAL A 328 -15.10 15.01 -2.28
N ALA A 329 -15.36 16.09 -1.53
CA ALA A 329 -14.36 17.10 -1.20
C ALA A 329 -13.91 16.91 0.24
N ARG A 330 -12.59 16.98 0.46
CA ARG A 330 -12.00 17.00 1.79
C ARG A 330 -11.68 18.45 2.16
N VAL A 331 -12.33 18.93 3.20
CA VAL A 331 -12.27 20.34 3.60
C VAL A 331 -11.81 20.48 5.05
N SER A 332 -11.40 21.68 5.42
CA SER A 332 -11.06 22.03 6.80
C SER A 332 -12.25 21.80 7.73
N LYS A 333 -11.98 21.40 8.98
CA LYS A 333 -13.01 21.29 10.04
C LYS A 333 -13.79 22.59 10.30
N TYR A 334 -13.28 23.71 9.84
CA TYR A 334 -13.93 25.03 9.96
C TYR A 334 -14.92 25.32 8.83
N GLU A 335 -14.88 24.55 7.75
CA GLU A 335 -15.89 24.57 6.69
C GLU A 335 -17.12 23.80 7.16
N ILE A 336 -18.11 24.58 7.65
CA ILE A 336 -19.34 24.02 8.23
C ILE A 336 -20.41 24.03 7.15
N SER A 337 -20.68 22.88 6.56
CA SER A 337 -21.77 22.65 5.63
C SER A 337 -22.72 21.59 6.18
N LYS A 338 -23.98 21.62 5.73
CA LYS A 338 -25.03 20.67 6.10
C LYS A 338 -25.62 20.05 4.85
N PRO A 339 -26.21 18.87 4.95
CA PRO A 339 -27.01 18.31 3.85
C PRO A 339 -28.06 19.30 3.36
N GLY A 340 -28.13 19.54 2.06
CA GLY A 340 -29.00 20.50 1.41
C GLY A 340 -28.37 21.89 1.19
N ASP A 341 -27.23 22.19 1.78
CA ASP A 341 -26.54 23.46 1.51
C ASP A 341 -25.98 23.46 0.08
N ILE A 342 -26.04 24.63 -0.56
CA ILE A 342 -25.36 24.85 -1.84
C ILE A 342 -23.95 25.33 -1.55
N ILE A 343 -22.95 24.61 -2.06
CA ILE A 343 -21.54 24.95 -1.95
C ILE A 343 -21.00 25.47 -3.29
N ASP A 344 -20.17 26.50 -3.20
CA ASP A 344 -19.31 26.92 -4.30
C ASP A 344 -17.95 26.22 -4.16
N PHE A 345 -17.43 25.69 -5.24
CA PHE A 345 -16.12 25.03 -5.23
C PHE A 345 -15.35 25.27 -6.53
N ALA A 346 -14.06 25.01 -6.50
CA ALA A 346 -13.20 25.02 -7.67
C ALA A 346 -12.19 23.87 -7.59
N PHE A 347 -11.84 23.31 -8.75
CA PHE A 347 -10.74 22.33 -8.87
C PHE A 347 -9.40 23.06 -8.97
N VAL A 348 -8.36 22.54 -8.31
CA VAL A 348 -6.99 23.04 -8.47
C VAL A 348 -6.42 22.52 -9.79
N PRO A 349 -6.21 23.37 -10.82
CA PRO A 349 -5.89 22.89 -12.16
C PRO A 349 -4.57 22.14 -12.23
N SER A 350 -3.56 22.54 -11.45
CA SER A 350 -2.24 21.88 -11.43
C SER A 350 -2.27 20.48 -10.82
N ARG A 351 -3.39 20.09 -10.18
CA ARG A 351 -3.62 18.78 -9.54
C ARG A 351 -4.59 17.90 -10.30
N MET A 352 -5.04 18.33 -11.47
CA MET A 352 -5.87 17.52 -12.35
C MET A 352 -5.04 16.43 -13.01
N HIS A 353 -5.63 15.23 -13.06
CA HIS A 353 -5.11 14.08 -13.79
C HIS A 353 -6.04 13.77 -14.94
N PHE A 354 -5.51 13.34 -16.06
CA PHE A 354 -6.32 12.90 -17.18
C PHE A 354 -5.91 11.49 -17.60
N PHE A 355 -6.94 10.68 -17.88
CA PHE A 355 -6.75 9.29 -18.29
C PHE A 355 -7.48 9.05 -19.61
N ASP A 356 -6.90 8.17 -20.41
CA ASP A 356 -7.54 7.68 -21.63
C ASP A 356 -8.79 6.85 -21.28
N THR A 357 -9.89 7.01 -22.02
CA THR A 357 -11.15 6.32 -21.73
C THR A 357 -11.11 4.82 -22.03
N GLN A 358 -10.22 4.35 -22.90
CA GLN A 358 -10.14 2.94 -23.33
C GLN A 358 -9.06 2.18 -22.58
N THR A 359 -7.87 2.75 -22.47
CA THR A 359 -6.72 2.10 -21.83
C THR A 359 -6.66 2.36 -20.32
N GLU A 360 -7.36 3.38 -19.85
CA GLU A 360 -7.27 3.94 -18.48
C GLU A 360 -5.86 4.41 -18.09
N GLU A 361 -4.93 4.52 -19.03
CA GLU A 361 -3.58 5.02 -18.79
C GLU A 361 -3.57 6.51 -18.54
N SER A 362 -2.66 6.97 -17.65
CA SER A 362 -2.44 8.39 -17.39
C SER A 362 -1.85 9.08 -18.62
N LEU A 363 -2.32 10.27 -18.90
CA LEU A 363 -1.83 11.06 -20.04
C LEU A 363 -0.60 11.91 -19.68
N PHE A 364 -0.37 12.19 -18.40
CA PHE A 364 0.81 12.90 -17.86
C PHE A 364 0.97 12.76 -16.34
#